data_c741e606cdcb6dd406cedb5f22437dc7
#
_entry.id   c741e606cdcb6dd406cedb5f22437dc7
#
_cell.length_a   1.000
_cell.length_b   1.000
_cell.length_c   1.000
_cell.angle_alpha   90.00
_cell.angle_beta   90.00
_cell.angle_gamma   90.00
#
_symmetry.space_group_name_H-M   'P 1'
#
loop_
_entity.id
_entity.type
_entity.pdbx_description
1 polymer ?
#
loop_
_entity_poly.entity_id
_entity_poly.type
_entity_poly.pdbx_seq_one_letter_code
_entity_poly.pdbx_strand_id
1 'polypeptide(L)'
;PWNRAHTPGGSSSGSAAAVAARMCAAALGSQTRGSVLRPASYTGTVGLKPTFGRVSRFGVIPLSWSFDHVGWMTRSVADADLLLRVLAGPDPGDPVTSQTPSPHSGELPVDPRSPRIGVLGEYFHDNADTEVRAHTEDIAERLARAGAQVERLELPASFASAFDDQLIILTVEAASVHQPMLEKKA
;
A
#
# COMPACT_ATOMS: atom_id res chain seq x y z
N PRO A 1 1.84 18.01 5.02
CA PRO A 1 2.64 19.00 5.77
C PRO A 1 3.25 20.07 4.87
N TRP A 2 3.40 19.79 3.58
CA TRP A 2 4.09 20.68 2.64
C TRP A 2 3.23 21.86 2.16
N ASN A 3 1.95 21.60 1.92
CA ASN A 3 0.97 22.62 1.54
C ASN A 3 -0.31 22.43 2.34
N ARG A 4 -0.69 23.40 3.15
CA ARG A 4 -1.88 23.32 4.03
C ARG A 4 -3.21 23.43 3.28
N ALA A 5 -3.19 23.82 2.02
CA ALA A 5 -4.37 23.85 1.16
C ALA A 5 -4.68 22.48 0.53
N HIS A 6 -3.76 21.51 0.65
CA HIS A 6 -3.92 20.16 0.10
C HIS A 6 -4.05 19.12 1.22
N THR A 7 -4.83 18.09 0.95
CA THR A 7 -4.93 16.92 1.85
C THR A 7 -3.63 16.13 1.86
N PRO A 8 -3.23 15.55 3.02
CA PRO A 8 -2.12 14.59 3.06
C PRO A 8 -2.51 13.20 2.53
N GLY A 9 -3.68 13.05 1.95
CA GLY A 9 -4.27 11.77 1.61
C GLY A 9 -4.89 11.09 2.83
N GLY A 10 -5.37 9.86 2.69
CA GLY A 10 -6.03 9.12 3.77
C GLY A 10 -6.20 7.62 3.46
N SER A 11 -6.60 6.86 4.48
CA SER A 11 -7.02 7.26 5.82
C SER A 11 -5.87 7.37 6.83
N SER A 12 -4.68 6.78 6.59
CA SER A 12 -3.50 6.89 7.48
C SER A 12 -2.78 8.24 7.32
N SER A 13 -3.55 9.33 7.25
CA SER A 13 -3.04 10.70 7.00
C SER A 13 -2.09 11.21 8.10
N GLY A 14 -2.45 11.00 9.37
CA GLY A 14 -1.62 11.40 10.51
C GLY A 14 -0.27 10.70 10.52
N SER A 15 -0.26 9.40 10.28
CA SER A 15 0.96 8.58 10.21
C SER A 15 1.90 9.08 9.11
N ALA A 16 1.38 9.30 7.89
CA ALA A 16 2.17 9.79 6.77
C ALA A 16 2.70 11.21 7.03
N ALA A 17 1.86 12.10 7.54
CA ALA A 17 2.25 13.46 7.86
C ALA A 17 3.33 13.52 8.95
N ALA A 18 3.23 12.68 9.99
CA ALA A 18 4.22 12.61 11.07
C ALA A 18 5.59 12.17 10.57
N VAL A 19 5.64 11.13 9.73
CA VAL A 19 6.90 10.65 9.12
C VAL A 19 7.50 11.71 8.19
N ALA A 20 6.68 12.34 7.34
CA ALA A 20 7.12 13.40 6.44
C ALA A 20 7.66 14.63 7.21
N ALA A 21 7.01 14.99 8.31
CA ALA A 21 7.44 16.08 9.19
C ALA A 21 8.59 15.71 10.13
N ARG A 22 9.13 14.48 10.03
CA ARG A 22 10.22 13.96 10.88
C ARG A 22 9.87 13.91 12.38
N MET A 23 8.61 13.81 12.73
CA MET A 23 8.14 13.66 14.10
C MET A 23 8.38 12.25 14.64
N CYS A 24 8.52 11.27 13.75
CA CYS A 24 8.88 9.89 14.08
C CYS A 24 9.69 9.25 12.94
N ALA A 25 10.39 8.15 13.24
CA ALA A 25 11.19 7.42 12.26
C ALA A 25 10.31 6.67 11.25
N ALA A 26 9.25 6.04 11.76
CA ALA A 26 8.27 5.28 11.02
C ALA A 26 6.91 5.37 11.71
N ALA A 27 5.83 5.07 10.99
CA ALA A 27 4.49 5.02 11.55
C ALA A 27 3.67 3.91 10.87
N LEU A 28 2.92 3.17 11.66
CA LEU A 28 2.00 2.16 11.16
C LEU A 28 0.73 2.81 10.59
N GLY A 29 0.08 2.10 9.70
CA GLY A 29 -1.22 2.43 9.17
C GLY A 29 -1.95 1.17 8.73
N SER A 30 -3.21 1.29 8.37
CA SER A 30 -3.97 0.21 7.77
C SER A 30 -4.42 0.57 6.37
N GLN A 31 -4.52 -0.43 5.52
CA GLN A 31 -5.01 -0.25 4.15
C GLN A 31 -5.97 -1.35 3.77
N THR A 32 -7.17 -0.93 3.41
CA THR A 32 -8.20 -1.77 2.80
C THR A 32 -8.23 -1.53 1.28
N ARG A 33 -7.93 -0.31 0.85
CA ARG A 33 -7.97 0.12 -0.55
C ARG A 33 -6.70 0.88 -0.96
N GLY A 34 -6.44 2.03 -0.36
CA GLY A 34 -5.28 2.88 -0.67
C GLY A 34 -4.69 3.58 0.55
N SER A 35 -5.13 3.23 1.76
CA SER A 35 -4.98 4.06 2.96
C SER A 35 -3.58 4.12 3.59
N VAL A 36 -2.60 3.40 3.07
CA VAL A 36 -1.17 3.52 3.37
C VAL A 36 -0.43 4.15 2.18
N LEU A 37 -0.61 3.59 0.98
CA LEU A 37 0.13 3.99 -0.19
C LEU A 37 -0.24 5.40 -0.68
N ARG A 38 -1.53 5.74 -0.66
CA ARG A 38 -2.00 7.06 -1.08
C ARG A 38 -1.47 8.20 -0.20
N PRO A 39 -1.61 8.17 1.15
CA PRO A 39 -1.02 9.22 1.97
C PRO A 39 0.49 9.25 1.93
N ALA A 40 1.17 8.11 1.76
CA ALA A 40 2.62 8.08 1.54
C ALA A 40 3.01 8.84 0.26
N SER A 41 2.33 8.58 -0.85
CA SER A 41 2.53 9.29 -2.11
C SER A 41 2.31 10.80 -1.97
N TYR A 42 1.22 11.21 -1.32
CA TYR A 42 0.87 12.64 -1.16
C TYR A 42 1.82 13.41 -0.25
N THR A 43 2.49 12.71 0.67
CA THR A 43 3.41 13.35 1.63
C THR A 43 4.89 13.16 1.29
N GLY A 44 5.21 12.47 0.19
CA GLY A 44 6.58 12.22 -0.24
C GLY A 44 7.33 11.26 0.71
N THR A 45 6.63 10.27 1.25
CA THR A 45 7.22 9.20 2.08
C THR A 45 7.17 7.86 1.34
N VAL A 46 7.94 6.89 1.82
CA VAL A 46 7.87 5.52 1.35
C VAL A 46 6.73 4.81 2.08
N GLY A 47 5.71 4.37 1.34
CA GLY A 47 4.64 3.54 1.88
C GLY A 47 4.85 2.08 1.50
N LEU A 48 4.69 1.18 2.47
CA LEU A 48 4.71 -0.25 2.21
C LEU A 48 3.42 -0.90 2.68
N LYS A 49 2.71 -1.52 1.75
CA LYS A 49 1.62 -2.45 1.99
C LYS A 49 2.12 -3.86 1.65
N PRO A 50 2.36 -4.73 2.62
CA PRO A 50 2.81 -6.09 2.35
C PRO A 50 1.74 -6.93 1.64
N THR A 51 2.12 -8.09 1.16
CA THR A 51 1.18 -9.10 0.69
C THR A 51 0.20 -9.48 1.81
N PHE A 52 -1.03 -9.78 1.45
CA PHE A 52 -2.07 -10.22 2.38
C PHE A 52 -1.60 -11.42 3.23
N GLY A 53 -1.85 -11.37 4.53
CA GLY A 53 -1.43 -12.39 5.48
C GLY A 53 0.07 -12.40 5.83
N ARG A 54 0.84 -11.40 5.40
CA ARG A 54 2.27 -11.28 5.78
C ARG A 54 2.49 -10.66 7.14
N VAL A 55 1.60 -9.76 7.54
CA VAL A 55 1.64 -9.08 8.84
C VAL A 55 0.30 -9.26 9.52
N SER A 56 0.34 -9.61 10.79
CA SER A 56 -0.86 -9.83 11.59
C SER A 56 -1.72 -8.58 11.69
N ARG A 57 -3.03 -8.80 11.68
CA ARG A 57 -4.07 -7.79 11.93
C ARG A 57 -4.71 -7.99 13.30
N PHE A 58 -4.17 -8.89 14.13
CA PHE A 58 -4.69 -9.11 15.47
C PHE A 58 -4.69 -7.82 16.29
N GLY A 59 -5.81 -7.50 16.92
CA GLY A 59 -5.98 -6.26 17.67
C GLY A 59 -6.30 -5.01 16.82
N VAL A 60 -6.34 -5.13 15.50
CA VAL A 60 -6.79 -4.04 14.61
C VAL A 60 -8.31 -4.13 14.44
N ILE A 61 -9.01 -3.00 14.58
CA ILE A 61 -10.45 -2.95 14.30
C ILE A 61 -10.66 -3.21 12.81
N PRO A 62 -11.38 -4.28 12.43
CA PRO A 62 -11.54 -4.62 11.03
C PRO A 62 -12.51 -3.65 10.33
N LEU A 63 -12.22 -3.38 9.06
CA LEU A 63 -13.14 -2.76 8.12
C LEU A 63 -13.61 -3.79 7.08
N SER A 64 -12.68 -4.54 6.51
CA SER A 64 -12.96 -5.57 5.51
C SER A 64 -11.93 -6.70 5.69
N TRP A 65 -12.39 -7.86 6.16
CA TRP A 65 -11.48 -8.99 6.46
C TRP A 65 -10.75 -9.55 5.24
N SER A 66 -11.32 -9.35 4.04
CA SER A 66 -10.70 -9.78 2.78
C SER A 66 -9.61 -8.82 2.29
N PHE A 67 -9.68 -7.54 2.67
CA PHE A 67 -8.81 -6.50 2.11
C PHE A 67 -7.93 -5.79 3.11
N ASP A 68 -8.20 -5.89 4.42
CA ASP A 68 -7.42 -5.16 5.41
C ASP A 68 -5.98 -5.66 5.48
N HIS A 69 -5.06 -4.71 5.48
CA HIS A 69 -3.63 -4.90 5.67
C HIS A 69 -3.12 -3.94 6.73
N VAL A 70 -2.18 -4.40 7.52
CA VAL A 70 -1.27 -3.51 8.24
C VAL A 70 -0.11 -3.16 7.33
N GLY A 71 0.20 -1.89 7.24
CA GLY A 71 1.33 -1.36 6.49
C GLY A 71 1.97 -0.21 7.24
N TRP A 72 2.91 0.46 6.63
CA TRP A 72 3.64 1.55 7.28
C TRP A 72 4.18 2.57 6.29
N MET A 73 4.58 3.71 6.85
CA MET A 73 5.30 4.77 6.16
C MET A 73 6.67 4.96 6.79
N THR A 74 7.68 5.18 5.94
CA THR A 74 9.07 5.46 6.32
C THR A 74 9.66 6.54 5.42
N ARG A 75 10.89 6.98 5.68
CA ARG A 75 11.59 7.92 4.80
C ARG A 75 12.51 7.26 3.79
N SER A 76 12.84 5.99 3.98
CA SER A 76 13.67 5.23 3.05
C SER A 76 13.09 3.83 2.80
N VAL A 77 13.47 3.24 1.67
CA VAL A 77 13.13 1.85 1.34
C VAL A 77 13.80 0.89 2.31
N ALA A 78 15.03 1.20 2.74
CA ALA A 78 15.75 0.37 3.71
C ALA A 78 15.01 0.27 5.06
N ASP A 79 14.46 1.40 5.55
CA ASP A 79 13.64 1.38 6.77
C ASP A 79 12.35 0.58 6.57
N ALA A 80 11.73 0.67 5.37
CA ALA A 80 10.53 -0.09 5.07
C ALA A 80 10.81 -1.60 5.06
N ASP A 81 11.94 -2.03 4.49
CA ASP A 81 12.38 -3.42 4.48
C ASP A 81 12.73 -3.91 5.90
N LEU A 82 13.41 -3.08 6.69
CA LEU A 82 13.71 -3.41 8.09
C LEU A 82 12.42 -3.72 8.88
N LEU A 83 11.40 -2.88 8.73
CA LEU A 83 10.10 -3.12 9.37
C LEU A 83 9.40 -4.37 8.84
N LEU A 84 9.51 -4.67 7.55
CA LEU A 84 8.96 -5.92 7.00
C LEU A 84 9.58 -7.15 7.67
N ARG A 85 10.89 -7.15 7.86
CA ARG A 85 11.60 -8.25 8.54
C ARG A 85 11.17 -8.44 9.99
N VAL A 86 10.83 -7.35 10.67
CA VAL A 86 10.42 -7.38 12.09
C VAL A 86 8.96 -7.76 12.25
N LEU A 87 8.08 -7.27 11.37
CA LEU A 87 6.64 -7.37 11.52
C LEU A 87 6.02 -8.57 10.79
N ALA A 88 6.70 -9.09 9.76
CA ALA A 88 6.18 -10.23 9.00
C ALA A 88 6.41 -11.54 9.75
N GLY A 89 5.40 -12.38 9.74
CA GLY A 89 5.48 -13.73 10.31
C GLY A 89 4.14 -14.27 10.75
N PRO A 90 4.09 -15.54 11.14
CA PRO A 90 2.88 -16.17 11.63
C PRO A 90 2.49 -15.62 13.00
N ASP A 91 1.20 -15.41 13.20
CA ASP A 91 0.61 -15.01 14.47
C ASP A 91 -0.59 -15.91 14.77
N PRO A 92 -0.59 -16.65 15.89
CA PRO A 92 -1.73 -17.48 16.28
C PRO A 92 -3.03 -16.67 16.49
N GLY A 93 -2.93 -15.37 16.74
CA GLY A 93 -4.07 -14.47 16.90
C GLY A 93 -4.70 -14.03 15.57
N ASP A 94 -4.01 -14.23 14.45
CA ASP A 94 -4.52 -13.96 13.10
C ASP A 94 -4.32 -15.18 12.20
N PRO A 95 -5.34 -16.03 12.03
CA PRO A 95 -5.23 -17.30 11.30
C PRO A 95 -4.94 -17.14 9.81
N VAL A 96 -5.05 -15.93 9.26
CA VAL A 96 -4.67 -15.64 7.86
C VAL A 96 -3.20 -15.31 7.70
N THR A 97 -2.43 -15.20 8.79
CA THR A 97 -1.00 -14.97 8.67
C THR A 97 -0.31 -16.16 8.02
N SER A 98 0.50 -15.84 7.01
CA SER A 98 1.18 -16.83 6.20
C SER A 98 2.22 -17.58 7.02
N GLN A 99 2.19 -18.92 6.95
CA GLN A 99 3.28 -19.78 7.43
C GLN A 99 4.55 -19.65 6.58
N THR A 100 4.49 -18.93 5.47
CA THR A 100 5.66 -18.67 4.65
C THR A 100 6.68 -17.86 5.46
N PRO A 101 7.93 -18.28 5.54
CA PRO A 101 8.97 -17.51 6.22
C PRO A 101 9.02 -16.07 5.75
N SER A 102 9.39 -15.17 6.66
CA SER A 102 9.63 -13.76 6.28
C SER A 102 10.57 -13.70 5.08
N PRO A 103 10.27 -12.89 4.05
CA PRO A 103 11.21 -12.75 2.95
C PRO A 103 12.51 -12.16 3.47
N HIS A 104 13.58 -12.88 3.24
CA HIS A 104 14.98 -12.48 3.41
C HIS A 104 15.47 -12.19 4.83
N SER A 105 16.35 -13.07 5.28
CA SER A 105 17.31 -12.82 6.35
C SER A 105 18.65 -12.26 5.82
N GLY A 106 18.67 -11.72 4.61
CA GLY A 106 19.89 -11.28 3.93
C GLY A 106 19.84 -9.85 3.41
N GLU A 107 20.99 -9.30 3.07
CA GLU A 107 21.08 -8.03 2.35
C GLU A 107 20.32 -8.12 1.03
N LEU A 108 19.67 -7.02 0.62
CA LEU A 108 19.11 -6.93 -0.72
C LEU A 108 20.22 -7.25 -1.73
N PRO A 109 19.99 -8.13 -2.69
CA PRO A 109 21.02 -8.43 -3.68
C PRO A 109 21.44 -7.14 -4.39
N VAL A 110 22.72 -6.84 -4.29
CA VAL A 110 23.33 -5.63 -4.89
C VAL A 110 23.50 -5.78 -6.40
N ASP A 111 23.12 -6.90 -6.98
CA ASP A 111 23.18 -7.08 -8.44
C ASP A 111 21.87 -6.64 -9.08
N PRO A 112 21.81 -5.43 -9.63
CA PRO A 112 20.73 -5.02 -10.48
C PRO A 112 20.96 -5.64 -11.87
N ARG A 113 20.74 -6.94 -12.01
CA ARG A 113 20.35 -7.40 -13.35
C ARG A 113 19.24 -6.47 -13.76
N SER A 114 19.43 -5.82 -14.92
CA SER A 114 18.46 -4.88 -15.50
C SER A 114 17.02 -5.27 -15.12
N PRO A 115 16.37 -4.60 -14.17
CA PRO A 115 15.06 -5.02 -13.68
C PRO A 115 14.05 -4.91 -14.81
N ARG A 116 13.14 -5.88 -14.89
CA ARG A 116 11.99 -5.80 -15.79
C ARG A 116 10.86 -5.07 -15.09
N ILE A 117 10.36 -4.01 -15.70
CA ILE A 117 9.33 -3.14 -15.14
C ILE A 117 8.18 -3.05 -16.12
N GLY A 118 6.99 -3.44 -15.66
CA GLY A 118 5.75 -3.26 -16.40
C GLY A 118 5.09 -1.93 -16.03
N VAL A 119 4.79 -1.10 -17.01
CA VAL A 119 3.96 0.10 -16.85
C VAL A 119 2.54 -0.26 -17.20
N LEU A 120 1.64 -0.18 -16.22
CA LEU A 120 0.22 -0.43 -16.43
C LEU A 120 -0.40 0.78 -17.12
N GLY A 121 -0.98 0.55 -18.30
CA GLY A 121 -1.68 1.57 -19.09
C GLY A 121 -3.17 1.70 -18.73
N GLU A 122 -3.93 2.06 -19.73
CA GLU A 122 -5.40 2.07 -19.78
C GLU A 122 -6.08 2.50 -18.48
N TYR A 123 -6.62 1.57 -17.71
CA TYR A 123 -7.41 1.84 -16.52
C TYR A 123 -6.76 2.85 -15.55
N PHE A 124 -5.48 2.70 -15.23
CA PHE A 124 -4.78 3.61 -14.32
C PHE A 124 -4.45 4.94 -14.99
N HIS A 125 -4.02 4.88 -16.23
CA HIS A 125 -3.69 6.07 -17.01
C HIS A 125 -4.94 6.91 -17.31
N ASP A 126 -6.06 6.28 -17.64
CA ASP A 126 -7.30 6.98 -17.98
C ASP A 126 -7.95 7.64 -16.77
N ASN A 127 -7.78 7.07 -15.58
CA ASN A 127 -8.28 7.61 -14.32
C ASN A 127 -7.29 8.57 -13.63
N ALA A 128 -6.11 8.80 -14.19
CA ALA A 128 -5.14 9.74 -13.66
C ALA A 128 -5.30 11.13 -14.29
N ASP A 129 -4.99 12.18 -13.53
CA ASP A 129 -4.87 13.52 -14.09
C ASP A 129 -3.59 13.69 -14.94
N THR A 130 -3.50 14.80 -15.63
CA THR A 130 -2.37 15.08 -16.55
C THR A 130 -1.02 15.10 -15.83
N GLU A 131 -0.97 15.61 -14.60
CA GLU A 131 0.27 15.70 -13.82
C GLU A 131 0.75 14.31 -13.40
N VAL A 132 -0.14 13.46 -12.90
CA VAL A 132 0.17 12.08 -12.51
C VAL A 132 0.60 11.25 -13.73
N ARG A 133 -0.06 11.42 -14.88
CA ARG A 133 0.35 10.77 -16.13
C ARG A 133 1.76 11.14 -16.52
N ALA A 134 2.04 12.44 -16.60
CA ALA A 134 3.36 12.95 -16.99
C ALA A 134 4.46 12.48 -16.03
N HIS A 135 4.16 12.46 -14.72
CA HIS A 135 5.09 11.96 -13.72
C HIS A 135 5.37 10.46 -13.85
N THR A 136 4.36 9.66 -14.14
CA THR A 136 4.53 8.22 -14.36
C THR A 136 5.41 7.94 -15.59
N GLU A 137 5.20 8.67 -16.67
CA GLU A 137 6.02 8.58 -17.89
C GLU A 137 7.48 9.01 -17.62
N ASP A 138 7.70 10.12 -16.93
CA ASP A 138 9.06 10.55 -16.55
C ASP A 138 9.79 9.48 -15.71
N ILE A 139 9.10 8.88 -14.75
CA ILE A 139 9.68 7.78 -13.95
C ILE A 139 10.04 6.59 -14.83
N ALA A 140 9.15 6.16 -15.73
CA ALA A 140 9.39 5.05 -16.64
C ALA A 140 10.62 5.30 -17.53
N GLU A 141 10.73 6.51 -18.09
CA GLU A 141 11.89 6.90 -18.89
C GLU A 141 13.20 6.96 -18.06
N ARG A 142 13.14 7.48 -16.85
CA ARG A 142 14.31 7.52 -15.95
C ARG A 142 14.80 6.13 -15.58
N LEU A 143 13.88 5.20 -15.32
CA LEU A 143 14.22 3.81 -15.04
C LEU A 143 14.83 3.13 -16.27
N ALA A 144 14.27 3.36 -17.46
CA ALA A 144 14.85 2.85 -18.72
C ALA A 144 16.26 3.39 -18.95
N ARG A 145 16.48 4.70 -18.76
CA ARG A 145 17.81 5.31 -18.84
C ARG A 145 18.80 4.76 -17.80
N ALA A 146 18.30 4.32 -16.65
CA ALA A 146 19.11 3.67 -15.62
C ALA A 146 19.37 2.18 -15.90
N GLY A 147 18.89 1.65 -17.03
CA GLY A 147 19.16 0.28 -17.48
C GLY A 147 18.03 -0.72 -17.20
N ALA A 148 16.88 -0.30 -16.71
CA ALA A 148 15.72 -1.17 -16.59
C ALA A 148 15.11 -1.51 -17.95
N GLN A 149 14.59 -2.73 -18.07
CA GLN A 149 13.76 -3.13 -19.20
C GLN A 149 12.32 -2.72 -18.90
N VAL A 150 11.86 -1.64 -19.54
CA VAL A 150 10.52 -1.10 -19.31
C VAL A 150 9.60 -1.52 -20.46
N GLU A 151 8.48 -2.13 -20.14
CA GLU A 151 7.45 -2.52 -21.10
C GLU A 151 6.06 -2.04 -20.66
N ARG A 152 5.18 -1.74 -21.61
CA ARG A 152 3.78 -1.43 -21.32
C ARG A 152 2.99 -2.72 -21.28
N LEU A 153 2.17 -2.87 -20.25
CA LEU A 153 1.34 -4.03 -20.03
C LEU A 153 -0.13 -3.64 -20.17
N GLU A 154 -0.86 -4.43 -20.93
CA GLU A 154 -2.31 -4.37 -20.99
C GLU A 154 -2.93 -5.16 -19.84
N LEU A 155 -3.99 -4.62 -19.25
CA LEU A 155 -4.75 -5.32 -18.24
C LEU A 155 -5.81 -6.21 -18.88
N PRO A 156 -6.13 -7.37 -18.29
CA PRO A 156 -7.22 -8.20 -18.79
C PRO A 156 -8.55 -7.43 -18.70
N ALA A 157 -9.45 -7.68 -19.64
CA ALA A 157 -10.75 -6.99 -19.73
C ALA A 157 -11.58 -7.07 -18.42
N SER A 158 -11.42 -8.15 -17.64
CA SER A 158 -12.04 -8.30 -16.32
C SER A 158 -11.60 -7.26 -15.30
N PHE A 159 -10.51 -6.56 -15.55
CA PHE A 159 -10.02 -5.52 -14.63
C PHE A 159 -10.91 -4.26 -14.66
N ALA A 160 -11.71 -4.07 -15.69
CA ALA A 160 -12.60 -2.91 -15.81
C ALA A 160 -13.60 -2.79 -14.65
N SER A 161 -14.06 -3.92 -14.07
CA SER A 161 -14.99 -3.95 -12.92
C SER A 161 -14.29 -3.98 -11.55
N ALA A 162 -12.95 -4.12 -11.50
CA ALA A 162 -12.22 -4.39 -10.26
C ALA A 162 -12.46 -3.36 -9.15
N PHE A 163 -12.66 -2.09 -9.52
CA PHE A 163 -12.94 -1.03 -8.57
C PHE A 163 -14.33 -1.17 -7.93
N ASP A 164 -15.35 -1.43 -8.75
CA ASP A 164 -16.73 -1.55 -8.29
C ASP A 164 -16.92 -2.85 -7.49
N ASP A 165 -16.34 -3.94 -7.96
CA ASP A 165 -16.35 -5.22 -7.25
C ASP A 165 -15.69 -5.10 -5.88
N GLN A 166 -14.54 -4.45 -5.81
CA GLN A 166 -13.84 -4.19 -4.55
C GLN A 166 -14.69 -3.31 -3.61
N LEU A 167 -15.39 -2.32 -4.14
CA LEU A 167 -16.23 -1.44 -3.34
C LEU A 167 -17.45 -2.19 -2.78
N ILE A 168 -18.07 -3.06 -3.56
CA ILE A 168 -19.20 -3.89 -3.12
C ILE A 168 -18.77 -4.81 -1.98
N ILE A 169 -17.68 -5.57 -2.15
CA ILE A 169 -17.15 -6.48 -1.13
C ILE A 169 -16.82 -5.71 0.14
N LEU A 170 -16.08 -4.60 0.02
CA LEU A 170 -15.70 -3.77 1.15
C LEU A 170 -16.91 -3.27 1.94
N THR A 171 -17.94 -2.78 1.26
CA THR A 171 -19.12 -2.22 1.94
C THR A 171 -19.96 -3.28 2.62
N VAL A 172 -20.11 -4.47 2.03
CA VAL A 172 -20.80 -5.60 2.64
C VAL A 172 -20.03 -6.10 3.88
N GLU A 173 -18.73 -6.28 3.77
CA GLU A 173 -17.92 -6.71 4.91
C GLU A 173 -17.89 -5.67 6.03
N ALA A 174 -17.77 -4.39 5.70
CA ALA A 174 -17.82 -3.31 6.68
C ALA A 174 -19.17 -3.27 7.41
N ALA A 175 -20.28 -3.42 6.71
CA ALA A 175 -21.61 -3.52 7.32
C ALA A 175 -21.68 -4.71 8.28
N SER A 176 -21.22 -5.88 7.84
CA SER A 176 -21.24 -7.12 8.66
C SER A 176 -20.40 -6.99 9.93
N VAL A 177 -19.24 -6.32 9.85
CA VAL A 177 -18.37 -6.08 11.02
C VAL A 177 -19.01 -5.11 12.02
N HIS A 178 -19.62 -4.03 11.53
CA HIS A 178 -20.07 -2.95 12.41
C HIS A 178 -21.52 -3.10 12.90
N GLN A 179 -22.36 -3.86 12.20
CA GLN A 179 -23.75 -4.07 12.59
C GLN A 179 -23.92 -4.55 14.05
N PRO A 180 -23.18 -5.57 14.53
CA PRO A 180 -23.30 -6.01 15.93
C PRO A 180 -22.90 -4.96 16.96
N MET A 181 -22.06 -4.00 16.57
CA MET A 181 -21.66 -2.90 17.45
C MET A 181 -22.76 -1.84 17.56
N LEU A 182 -23.53 -1.62 16.50
CA LEU A 182 -24.66 -0.71 16.49
C LEU A 182 -25.82 -1.29 17.31
N GLU A 183 -26.12 -2.56 17.13
CA GLU A 183 -27.19 -3.27 17.85
C GLU A 183 -26.97 -3.30 19.38
N LYS A 184 -25.72 -3.35 19.83
CA LYS A 184 -25.39 -3.30 21.27
C LYS A 184 -25.54 -1.91 21.91
N LYS A 185 -25.67 -0.84 21.10
CA LYS A 185 -25.79 0.53 21.57
C LYS A 185 -27.20 1.11 21.40
N ALA A 186 -28.09 0.37 20.76
CA ALA A 186 -29.51 0.70 20.65
C ALA A 186 -30.30 0.14 21.82
#